data_85fbfd5920021c6abae2022b7ce48f64
#
_entry.id   85fbfd5920021c6abae2022b7ce48f64
#
_cell.length_a   1.000
_cell.length_b   1.000
_cell.length_c   1.000
_cell.angle_alpha   90.00
_cell.angle_beta   90.00
_cell.angle_gamma   90.00
#
_symmetry.space_group_name_H-M   'P 1'
#
loop_
_entity.id
_entity.type
_entity.pdbx_description
1 polymer ?
#
loop_
_entity_poly.entity_id
_entity_poly.type
_entity_poly.pdbx_seq_one_letter_code
_entity_poly.pdbx_strand_id
1 'polypeptide(L)'
;MKFLIAIGSKDYSGPTLQLGMRVAKAINAAVDIVYVGEKISAFSTSEVKLAQENLDNWELDRKGVDALQWAYEYLVENKYIRSDSENSDFNTDKLVQTDDDRCEVHLEGRMTQEVGLILRNGDIIQQLRDEVKRSGIDVMIIGGSGERRMAHDLVQYIDSSIFVVNQFDPNQKYRLLLAVDDSTGTKGAVKFGVRVAQAFKIDVDILTVSKVDRFGDGYKGAAERAGKFMRRTGIHYQNIYRVGDPSEIIKNEAGDNHIVIMGASSKNPLMKFFKGSKPLKVMEVCSCPILIVK
;
A
#
# COMPACT_ATOMS: atom_id res chain seq x y z
N MET A 1 -3.79 13.00 -3.96
CA MET A 1 -3.58 11.54 -3.91
C MET A 1 -4.33 10.99 -2.73
N LYS A 2 -4.94 9.84 -2.92
CA LYS A 2 -5.67 9.14 -1.86
C LYS A 2 -5.12 7.71 -1.71
N PHE A 3 -4.85 7.31 -0.48
CA PHE A 3 -4.33 6.00 -0.12
C PHE A 3 -5.39 5.17 0.58
N LEU A 4 -5.37 3.86 0.36
CA LEU A 4 -6.12 2.88 1.10
C LEU A 4 -5.15 1.95 1.82
N ILE A 5 -5.18 1.93 3.15
CA ILE A 5 -4.36 1.03 3.96
C ILE A 5 -5.25 -0.10 4.47
N ALA A 6 -5.05 -1.31 3.96
CA ALA A 6 -5.77 -2.46 4.46
C ALA A 6 -5.06 -3.05 5.69
N ILE A 7 -5.82 -3.16 6.78
CA ILE A 7 -5.36 -3.72 8.04
C ILE A 7 -6.12 -5.01 8.38
N GLY A 8 -5.46 -5.93 9.05
CA GLY A 8 -6.05 -7.08 9.71
C GLY A 8 -5.85 -6.95 11.22
N SER A 9 -5.36 -8.00 11.88
CA SER A 9 -5.04 -7.90 13.31
C SER A 9 -3.84 -7.00 13.59
N LYS A 10 -3.79 -6.42 14.79
CA LYS A 10 -2.69 -5.58 15.30
C LYS A 10 -1.31 -6.21 15.07
N ASP A 11 -1.19 -7.50 15.35
CA ASP A 11 0.09 -8.22 15.33
C ASP A 11 0.72 -8.25 13.94
N TYR A 12 -0.10 -8.28 12.89
CA TYR A 12 0.37 -8.37 11.49
C TYR A 12 0.36 -7.04 10.75
N SER A 13 -0.47 -6.10 11.18
CA SER A 13 -0.69 -4.85 10.43
C SER A 13 0.13 -3.68 10.92
N GLY A 14 0.84 -3.81 12.05
CA GLY A 14 1.67 -2.75 12.61
C GLY A 14 2.65 -2.15 11.58
N PRO A 15 3.52 -2.93 10.96
CA PRO A 15 4.45 -2.45 9.93
C PRO A 15 3.75 -1.79 8.74
N THR A 16 2.60 -2.34 8.33
CA THR A 16 1.79 -1.83 7.20
C THR A 16 1.24 -0.44 7.50
N LEU A 17 0.63 -0.27 8.66
CA LEU A 17 0.09 1.01 9.11
C LEU A 17 1.22 2.04 9.29
N GLN A 18 2.32 1.66 9.92
CA GLN A 18 3.47 2.54 10.14
C GLN A 18 4.07 3.05 8.84
N LEU A 19 4.41 2.16 7.91
CA LEU A 19 5.00 2.55 6.63
C LEU A 19 3.99 3.34 5.78
N GLY A 20 2.74 2.88 5.74
CA GLY A 20 1.67 3.53 5.00
C GLY A 20 1.43 4.97 5.44
N MET A 21 1.29 5.20 6.72
CA MET A 21 1.10 6.55 7.28
C MET A 21 2.34 7.45 7.08
N ARG A 22 3.56 6.90 7.19
CA ARG A 22 4.79 7.67 6.90
C ARG A 22 4.85 8.12 5.44
N VAL A 23 4.53 7.23 4.49
CA VAL A 23 4.48 7.58 3.06
C VAL A 23 3.36 8.57 2.78
N ALA A 24 2.16 8.36 3.33
CA ALA A 24 1.02 9.26 3.15
C ALA A 24 1.32 10.68 3.66
N LYS A 25 1.87 10.81 4.86
CA LYS A 25 2.34 12.09 5.42
C LYS A 25 3.33 12.78 4.49
N ALA A 26 4.27 12.02 3.99
CA ALA A 26 5.36 12.48 3.16
C ALA A 26 4.91 13.15 1.87
N ILE A 27 3.82 12.70 1.29
CA ILE A 27 3.26 13.23 0.05
C ILE A 27 1.95 13.99 0.28
N ASN A 28 1.59 14.23 1.53
CA ASN A 28 0.35 14.90 1.95
C ASN A 28 -0.88 14.29 1.28
N ALA A 29 -1.03 12.97 1.38
CA ALA A 29 -2.16 12.22 0.83
C ALA A 29 -3.33 12.16 1.82
N ALA A 30 -4.56 12.08 1.30
CA ALA A 30 -5.70 11.59 2.08
C ALA A 30 -5.55 10.07 2.29
N VAL A 31 -6.04 9.56 3.41
CA VAL A 31 -5.87 8.15 3.77
C VAL A 31 -7.19 7.56 4.23
N ASP A 32 -7.56 6.43 3.66
CA ASP A 32 -8.56 5.54 4.23
C ASP A 32 -7.87 4.30 4.80
N ILE A 33 -8.21 3.93 6.03
CA ILE A 33 -7.78 2.70 6.68
C ILE A 33 -8.97 1.76 6.72
N VAL A 34 -8.84 0.60 6.10
CA VAL A 34 -9.94 -0.36 5.97
C VAL A 34 -9.61 -1.68 6.65
N TYR A 35 -10.57 -2.18 7.42
CA TYR A 35 -10.63 -3.56 7.86
C TYR A 35 -11.75 -4.27 7.11
N VAL A 36 -11.50 -5.51 6.67
CA VAL A 36 -12.51 -6.36 6.02
C VAL A 36 -12.69 -7.61 6.85
N GLY A 37 -13.87 -7.72 7.48
CA GLY A 37 -14.30 -8.90 8.24
C GLY A 37 -14.91 -9.98 7.36
N GLU A 38 -15.13 -11.15 7.95
CA GLU A 38 -15.80 -12.25 7.28
C GLU A 38 -17.24 -11.90 6.89
N LYS A 39 -17.73 -12.54 5.82
CA LYS A 39 -19.12 -12.36 5.41
C LYS A 39 -20.06 -12.95 6.45
N ILE A 40 -20.91 -12.10 7.02
CA ILE A 40 -21.97 -12.54 7.91
C ILE A 40 -23.01 -13.30 7.07
N SER A 41 -23.31 -14.55 7.40
CA SER A 41 -24.29 -15.34 6.64
C SER A 41 -25.70 -14.74 6.74
N ALA A 42 -26.49 -14.84 5.67
CA ALA A 42 -27.85 -14.30 5.64
C ALA A 42 -28.77 -14.89 6.74
N PHE A 43 -28.48 -16.09 7.25
CA PHE A 43 -29.16 -16.69 8.41
C PHE A 43 -28.85 -15.96 9.71
N SER A 44 -27.61 -15.54 9.90
CA SER A 44 -27.23 -14.72 11.05
C SER A 44 -27.84 -13.31 10.98
N THR A 45 -28.04 -12.76 9.78
CA THR A 45 -28.63 -11.43 9.63
C THR A 45 -30.10 -11.33 10.05
N SER A 46 -30.89 -12.40 9.93
CA SER A 46 -32.30 -12.38 10.38
C SER A 46 -32.40 -12.47 11.91
N GLU A 47 -31.61 -13.34 12.54
CA GLU A 47 -31.54 -13.46 14.00
C GLU A 47 -30.83 -12.23 14.63
N VAL A 48 -29.88 -11.69 13.93
CA VAL A 48 -29.13 -10.50 14.32
C VAL A 48 -29.96 -9.23 14.19
N LYS A 49 -30.79 -9.04 13.15
CA LYS A 49 -31.73 -7.91 13.08
C LYS A 49 -32.72 -7.91 14.24
N LEU A 50 -33.15 -9.08 14.71
CA LEU A 50 -33.99 -9.20 15.89
C LEU A 50 -33.22 -8.97 17.22
N ALA A 51 -31.94 -9.28 17.25
CA ALA A 51 -31.06 -9.00 18.39
C ALA A 51 -30.51 -7.55 18.37
N GLN A 52 -30.36 -6.94 17.20
CA GLN A 52 -29.92 -5.57 16.99
C GLN A 52 -30.91 -4.51 17.50
N GLU A 53 -32.19 -4.84 17.63
CA GLU A 53 -33.14 -3.96 18.34
C GLU A 53 -32.89 -3.91 19.85
N ASN A 54 -32.02 -4.79 20.40
CA ASN A 54 -31.76 -4.96 21.83
C ASN A 54 -30.27 -5.01 22.26
N LEU A 55 -29.30 -4.96 21.34
CA LEU A 55 -27.87 -5.01 21.64
C LEU A 55 -27.15 -3.92 20.86
N ASP A 56 -26.16 -3.27 21.49
CA ASP A 56 -25.26 -2.34 20.80
C ASP A 56 -24.67 -2.98 19.54
N ASN A 57 -24.92 -2.38 18.40
CA ASN A 57 -24.82 -2.91 17.01
C ASN A 57 -23.46 -3.50 16.60
N TRP A 58 -22.46 -3.56 17.45
CA TRP A 58 -21.05 -3.79 17.11
C TRP A 58 -20.44 -5.06 17.72
N GLU A 59 -21.18 -5.82 18.51
CA GLU A 59 -20.67 -7.09 19.06
C GLU A 59 -20.40 -8.15 17.99
N LEU A 60 -20.96 -7.98 16.79
CA LEU A 60 -20.89 -8.97 15.71
C LEU A 60 -19.58 -8.98 14.93
N ASP A 61 -18.91 -7.85 14.82
CA ASP A 61 -17.57 -7.75 14.25
C ASP A 61 -16.59 -7.10 15.22
N ARG A 62 -16.53 -7.62 16.44
CA ARG A 62 -15.66 -7.14 17.49
C ARG A 62 -14.20 -7.06 17.04
N LYS A 63 -13.75 -8.03 16.23
CA LYS A 63 -12.39 -8.04 15.69
C LYS A 63 -12.11 -6.84 14.77
N GLY A 64 -13.10 -6.45 13.96
CA GLY A 64 -12.98 -5.29 13.07
C GLY A 64 -12.97 -3.99 13.86
N VAL A 65 -13.85 -3.88 14.85
CA VAL A 65 -13.89 -2.72 15.75
C VAL A 65 -12.59 -2.61 16.54
N ASP A 66 -12.09 -3.70 17.13
CA ASP A 66 -10.82 -3.72 17.86
C ASP A 66 -9.62 -3.33 16.96
N ALA A 67 -9.63 -3.76 15.70
CA ALA A 67 -8.59 -3.38 14.73
C ALA A 67 -8.64 -1.89 14.37
N LEU A 68 -9.83 -1.32 14.18
CA LEU A 68 -9.99 0.11 13.92
C LEU A 68 -9.71 0.97 15.16
N GLN A 69 -10.09 0.50 16.34
CA GLN A 69 -9.74 1.11 17.62
C GLN A 69 -8.22 1.23 17.76
N TRP A 70 -7.50 0.13 17.54
CA TRP A 70 -6.05 0.12 17.56
C TRP A 70 -5.45 1.08 16.52
N ALA A 71 -5.99 1.11 15.31
CA ALA A 71 -5.53 2.05 14.29
C ALA A 71 -5.75 3.50 14.71
N TYR A 72 -6.91 3.81 15.30
CA TYR A 72 -7.22 5.13 15.85
C TYR A 72 -6.21 5.55 16.94
N GLU A 73 -5.96 4.67 17.92
CA GLU A 73 -4.98 4.91 18.98
C GLU A 73 -3.60 5.21 18.40
N TYR A 74 -3.15 4.41 17.42
CA TYR A 74 -1.91 4.64 16.70
C TYR A 74 -1.86 6.03 16.04
N LEU A 75 -2.95 6.46 15.40
CA LEU A 75 -3.04 7.77 14.75
C LEU A 75 -2.95 8.92 15.75
N VAL A 76 -3.58 8.78 16.91
CA VAL A 76 -3.55 9.77 18.01
C VAL A 76 -2.14 9.86 18.59
N GLU A 77 -1.56 8.72 19.00
CA GLU A 77 -0.23 8.64 19.62
C GLU A 77 0.85 9.26 18.71
N ASN A 78 0.75 9.01 17.40
CA ASN A 78 1.72 9.53 16.42
C ASN A 78 1.33 10.90 15.83
N LYS A 79 0.27 11.53 16.36
CA LYS A 79 -0.19 12.88 15.99
C LYS A 79 -0.56 13.01 14.49
N TYR A 80 -1.10 11.96 13.89
CA TYR A 80 -1.59 12.01 12.51
C TYR A 80 -2.95 12.69 12.41
N ILE A 81 -3.77 12.59 13.43
CA ILE A 81 -5.09 13.22 13.52
C ILE A 81 -5.14 14.21 14.68
N ARG A 82 -6.14 15.10 14.67
CA ARG A 82 -6.47 15.95 15.80
C ARG A 82 -7.33 15.13 16.76
N SER A 83 -6.92 15.01 18.00
CA SER A 83 -7.78 14.53 19.07
C SER A 83 -8.33 15.75 19.80
N ASP A 84 -9.64 15.89 19.83
CA ASP A 84 -10.28 16.83 20.76
C ASP A 84 -10.04 16.30 22.17
N SER A 85 -9.46 17.14 23.00
CA SER A 85 -8.89 16.78 24.32
C SER A 85 -9.91 16.30 25.36
N GLU A 86 -11.21 16.21 25.04
CA GLU A 86 -12.27 15.80 25.95
C GLU A 86 -12.96 14.47 25.61
N ASN A 87 -12.69 13.88 24.41
CA ASN A 87 -13.22 12.56 24.03
C ASN A 87 -12.15 11.81 23.22
N SER A 88 -11.13 11.31 23.92
CA SER A 88 -10.01 10.57 23.31
C SER A 88 -10.35 9.13 22.93
N ASP A 89 -11.56 8.67 23.18
CA ASP A 89 -11.95 7.32 22.88
C ASP A 89 -12.55 7.23 21.47
N PHE A 90 -12.10 6.24 20.71
CA PHE A 90 -12.80 5.81 19.51
C PHE A 90 -14.19 5.36 19.94
N ASN A 91 -15.18 6.22 19.68
CA ASN A 91 -16.56 5.85 19.95
C ASN A 91 -17.15 5.21 18.70
N THR A 92 -17.53 3.96 18.81
CA THR A 92 -18.23 3.22 17.76
C THR A 92 -19.49 3.92 17.27
N ASP A 93 -20.13 4.74 18.12
CA ASP A 93 -21.30 5.54 17.75
C ASP A 93 -21.02 6.58 16.64
N LYS A 94 -19.73 6.87 16.37
CA LYS A 94 -19.30 7.74 15.26
C LYS A 94 -19.20 7.01 13.91
N LEU A 95 -19.21 5.68 13.91
CA LEU A 95 -19.24 4.90 12.68
C LEU A 95 -20.62 4.99 12.05
N VAL A 96 -20.69 5.58 10.88
CA VAL A 96 -21.93 5.74 10.12
C VAL A 96 -22.03 4.60 9.11
N GLN A 97 -23.13 3.85 9.16
CA GLN A 97 -23.41 2.86 8.13
C GLN A 97 -23.76 3.55 6.82
N THR A 98 -23.00 3.29 5.78
CA THR A 98 -23.17 3.89 4.44
C THR A 98 -23.68 2.91 3.40
N ASP A 99 -23.50 1.61 3.62
CA ASP A 99 -24.06 0.50 2.85
C ASP A 99 -24.33 -0.69 3.78
N ASP A 100 -25.00 -1.75 3.31
CA ASP A 100 -25.32 -2.94 4.12
C ASP A 100 -24.10 -3.64 4.71
N ASP A 101 -22.93 -3.50 4.06
CA ASP A 101 -21.68 -4.16 4.42
C ASP A 101 -20.54 -3.16 4.71
N ARG A 102 -20.89 -1.87 4.94
CA ARG A 102 -19.91 -0.80 5.06
C ARG A 102 -20.28 0.25 6.11
N CYS A 103 -19.37 0.48 7.04
CA CYS A 103 -19.43 1.58 7.98
C CYS A 103 -18.16 2.43 7.91
N GLU A 104 -18.27 3.72 8.15
CA GLU A 104 -17.13 4.64 8.11
C GLU A 104 -17.19 5.76 9.13
N VAL A 105 -16.02 6.27 9.51
CA VAL A 105 -15.86 7.53 10.24
C VAL A 105 -14.74 8.35 9.59
N HIS A 106 -14.98 9.64 9.46
CA HIS A 106 -14.00 10.60 8.96
C HIS A 106 -13.37 11.37 10.11
N LEU A 107 -12.04 11.44 10.10
CA LEU A 107 -11.23 12.10 11.12
C LEU A 107 -10.46 13.25 10.50
N GLU A 108 -10.36 14.37 11.22
CA GLU A 108 -9.58 15.51 10.76
C GLU A 108 -8.08 15.20 10.83
N GLY A 109 -7.41 15.15 9.67
CA GLY A 109 -5.98 14.93 9.57
C GLY A 109 -5.19 16.13 10.12
N ARG A 110 -4.10 15.86 10.83
CA ARG A 110 -3.13 16.88 11.27
C ARG A 110 -1.90 16.91 10.38
N MET A 111 -1.48 15.76 9.90
CA MET A 111 -0.26 15.55 9.10
C MET A 111 -0.54 15.01 7.71
N THR A 112 -1.78 14.62 7.45
CA THR A 112 -2.37 14.20 6.17
C THR A 112 -3.57 15.09 5.89
N GLN A 113 -4.18 14.99 4.71
CA GLN A 113 -5.36 15.81 4.39
C GLN A 113 -6.57 15.39 5.23
N GLU A 114 -6.96 14.13 5.14
CA GLU A 114 -8.11 13.53 5.80
C GLU A 114 -7.78 12.07 6.11
N VAL A 115 -8.35 11.52 7.15
CA VAL A 115 -8.21 10.10 7.50
C VAL A 115 -9.59 9.49 7.70
N GLY A 116 -9.93 8.47 6.89
CA GLY A 116 -11.12 7.65 7.07
C GLY A 116 -10.79 6.33 7.77
N LEU A 117 -11.65 5.87 8.66
CA LEU A 117 -11.64 4.51 9.18
C LEU A 117 -12.86 3.78 8.63
N ILE A 118 -12.66 2.65 7.99
CA ILE A 118 -13.70 1.92 7.24
C ILE A 118 -13.75 0.47 7.73
N LEU A 119 -14.94 0.04 8.12
CA LEU A 119 -15.27 -1.34 8.40
C LEU A 119 -16.07 -1.92 7.24
N ARG A 120 -15.64 -3.05 6.70
CA ARG A 120 -16.36 -3.80 5.68
C ARG A 120 -16.48 -5.26 6.04
N ASN A 121 -17.50 -5.93 5.50
CA ASN A 121 -17.71 -7.37 5.68
C ASN A 121 -17.90 -8.05 4.32
N GLY A 122 -17.23 -9.18 4.10
CA GLY A 122 -17.38 -9.96 2.87
C GLY A 122 -16.09 -10.55 2.33
N ASP A 123 -16.08 -10.85 1.02
CA ASP A 123 -14.85 -11.28 0.35
C ASP A 123 -13.83 -10.15 0.29
N ILE A 124 -12.67 -10.37 0.87
CA ILE A 124 -11.65 -9.32 1.04
C ILE A 124 -11.20 -8.70 -0.28
N ILE A 125 -11.03 -9.51 -1.34
CA ILE A 125 -10.57 -9.02 -2.65
C ILE A 125 -11.65 -8.15 -3.29
N GLN A 126 -12.90 -8.61 -3.21
CA GLN A 126 -14.04 -7.87 -3.75
C GLN A 126 -14.23 -6.55 -2.99
N GLN A 127 -14.24 -6.59 -1.66
CA GLN A 127 -14.44 -5.40 -0.82
C GLN A 127 -13.33 -4.35 -1.04
N LEU A 128 -12.07 -4.76 -1.10
CA LEU A 128 -10.96 -3.85 -1.40
C LEU A 128 -11.04 -3.27 -2.82
N ARG A 129 -11.46 -4.06 -3.80
CA ARG A 129 -11.66 -3.60 -5.17
C ARG A 129 -12.79 -2.59 -5.28
N ASP A 130 -13.89 -2.82 -4.57
CA ASP A 130 -15.04 -1.92 -4.57
C ASP A 130 -14.69 -0.60 -3.86
N GLU A 131 -13.90 -0.65 -2.78
CA GLU A 131 -13.42 0.55 -2.10
C GLU A 131 -12.46 1.37 -2.99
N VAL A 132 -11.55 0.72 -3.70
CA VAL A 132 -10.65 1.40 -4.65
C VAL A 132 -11.43 2.14 -5.72
N LYS A 133 -12.49 1.53 -6.27
CA LYS A 133 -13.34 2.17 -7.30
C LYS A 133 -14.19 3.30 -6.72
N ARG A 134 -14.80 3.07 -5.54
CA ARG A 134 -15.68 4.06 -4.87
C ARG A 134 -14.93 5.33 -4.52
N SER A 135 -13.76 5.19 -3.92
CA SER A 135 -13.01 6.29 -3.34
C SER A 135 -11.92 6.88 -4.25
N GLY A 136 -11.73 6.34 -5.46
CA GLY A 136 -10.71 6.82 -6.39
C GLY A 136 -9.28 6.69 -5.83
N ILE A 137 -8.96 5.52 -5.29
CA ILE A 137 -7.69 5.25 -4.62
C ILE A 137 -6.53 5.20 -5.61
N ASP A 138 -5.51 6.01 -5.39
CA ASP A 138 -4.28 6.02 -6.19
C ASP A 138 -3.31 4.89 -5.80
N VAL A 139 -3.23 4.60 -4.49
CA VAL A 139 -2.33 3.57 -3.94
C VAL A 139 -3.04 2.78 -2.85
N MET A 140 -3.06 1.47 -3.01
CA MET A 140 -3.46 0.55 -1.95
C MET A 140 -2.23 -0.02 -1.26
N ILE A 141 -2.23 -0.03 0.07
CA ILE A 141 -1.16 -0.52 0.92
C ILE A 141 -1.66 -1.74 1.69
N ILE A 142 -0.95 -2.84 1.57
CA ILE A 142 -1.31 -4.12 2.19
C ILE A 142 -0.10 -4.74 2.90
N GLY A 143 -0.36 -5.50 3.94
CA GLY A 143 0.67 -6.32 4.59
C GLY A 143 1.04 -7.54 3.74
N GLY A 144 2.32 -7.88 3.75
CA GLY A 144 2.84 -9.09 3.11
C GLY A 144 2.71 -10.35 3.98
N SER A 145 1.68 -10.43 4.83
CA SER A 145 1.44 -11.58 5.70
C SER A 145 1.20 -12.86 4.88
N GLY A 146 2.16 -13.77 4.86
CA GLY A 146 2.04 -15.20 4.52
C GLY A 146 1.21 -15.64 3.29
N GLU A 147 0.13 -14.99 3.00
CA GLU A 147 -0.74 -15.24 1.85
C GLU A 147 -0.33 -14.43 0.62
N ARG A 148 0.83 -14.80 0.07
CA ARG A 148 1.35 -14.23 -1.20
C ARG A 148 0.30 -14.26 -2.33
N ARG A 149 -0.66 -15.20 -2.26
CA ARG A 149 -1.73 -15.33 -3.24
C ARG A 149 -2.66 -14.12 -3.24
N MET A 150 -3.07 -13.62 -2.07
CA MET A 150 -3.93 -12.44 -1.97
C MET A 150 -3.26 -11.20 -2.56
N ALA A 151 -2.00 -10.94 -2.20
CA ALA A 151 -1.26 -9.81 -2.77
C ALA A 151 -1.13 -9.92 -4.29
N HIS A 152 -0.93 -11.14 -4.81
CA HIS A 152 -0.87 -11.44 -6.24
C HIS A 152 -2.20 -11.12 -6.96
N ASP A 153 -3.32 -11.57 -6.38
CA ASP A 153 -4.65 -11.32 -6.95
C ASP A 153 -5.01 -9.82 -6.91
N LEU A 154 -4.65 -9.12 -5.82
CA LEU A 154 -4.85 -7.68 -5.73
C LEU A 154 -4.03 -6.91 -6.78
N VAL A 155 -2.75 -7.24 -6.98
CA VAL A 155 -1.93 -6.63 -8.03
C VAL A 155 -2.53 -6.87 -9.42
N GLN A 156 -3.11 -8.04 -9.64
CA GLN A 156 -3.68 -8.41 -10.92
C GLN A 156 -5.04 -7.74 -11.20
N TYR A 157 -5.91 -7.63 -10.19
CA TYR A 157 -7.32 -7.26 -10.40
C TYR A 157 -7.70 -5.84 -9.95
N ILE A 158 -6.84 -5.13 -9.22
CA ILE A 158 -7.11 -3.77 -8.73
C ILE A 158 -6.47 -2.72 -9.64
N ASP A 159 -7.21 -1.68 -9.99
CA ASP A 159 -6.79 -0.58 -10.87
C ASP A 159 -6.10 0.57 -10.10
N SER A 160 -5.35 0.27 -9.04
CA SER A 160 -4.50 1.24 -8.34
C SER A 160 -3.07 0.72 -8.24
N SER A 161 -2.13 1.60 -7.93
CA SER A 161 -0.78 1.18 -7.52
C SER A 161 -0.87 0.38 -6.23
N ILE A 162 -0.01 -0.63 -6.04
CA ILE A 162 -0.07 -1.49 -4.86
C ILE A 162 1.27 -1.48 -4.15
N PHE A 163 1.22 -1.18 -2.86
CA PHE A 163 2.36 -1.22 -1.97
C PHE A 163 2.23 -2.42 -1.01
N VAL A 164 3.02 -3.44 -1.24
CA VAL A 164 3.09 -4.63 -0.36
C VAL A 164 4.18 -4.39 0.68
N VAL A 165 3.79 -4.35 1.94
CA VAL A 165 4.71 -4.14 3.07
C VAL A 165 5.13 -5.48 3.64
N ASN A 166 6.29 -5.96 3.17
CA ASN A 166 6.96 -7.12 3.73
C ASN A 166 8.01 -6.67 4.75
N GLN A 167 8.19 -7.37 5.85
CA GLN A 167 9.29 -7.25 6.81
C GLN A 167 9.83 -5.81 7.02
N PHE A 168 8.96 -4.84 7.27
CA PHE A 168 9.38 -3.47 7.53
C PHE A 168 9.73 -3.27 9.02
N ASP A 169 10.94 -2.80 9.29
CA ASP A 169 11.39 -2.36 10.61
C ASP A 169 11.56 -0.82 10.61
N PRO A 170 10.79 -0.07 11.42
CA PRO A 170 10.90 1.39 11.48
C PRO A 170 12.26 1.91 11.95
N ASN A 171 13.07 1.08 12.61
CA ASN A 171 14.40 1.42 13.14
C ASN A 171 15.53 1.15 12.13
N GLN A 172 15.24 0.40 11.06
CA GLN A 172 16.22 0.08 10.04
C GLN A 172 16.46 1.28 9.11
N LYS A 173 17.71 1.46 8.68
CA LYS A 173 18.06 2.44 7.66
C LYS A 173 17.82 1.84 6.28
N TYR A 174 16.79 2.34 5.63
CA TYR A 174 16.46 1.92 4.27
C TYR A 174 17.17 2.78 3.22
N ARG A 175 17.33 2.19 2.05
CA ARG A 175 17.61 2.84 0.78
C ARG A 175 16.41 2.60 -0.15
N LEU A 176 16.33 3.33 -1.25
CA LEU A 176 15.31 3.08 -2.25
C LEU A 176 15.95 2.36 -3.45
N LEU A 177 15.44 1.20 -3.82
CA LEU A 177 15.79 0.53 -5.08
C LEU A 177 14.73 0.88 -6.13
N LEU A 178 15.10 1.74 -7.08
CA LEU A 178 14.24 2.14 -8.17
C LEU A 178 14.56 1.31 -9.42
N ALA A 179 13.73 0.31 -9.71
CA ALA A 179 13.89 -0.49 -10.92
C ALA A 179 13.35 0.25 -12.14
N VAL A 180 14.21 0.52 -13.10
CA VAL A 180 13.88 1.25 -14.34
C VAL A 180 14.12 0.41 -15.58
N ASP A 181 13.20 0.53 -16.53
CA ASP A 181 13.29 -0.03 -17.87
C ASP A 181 12.71 0.97 -18.89
N ASP A 182 12.60 0.56 -20.15
CA ASP A 182 12.06 1.36 -21.24
C ASP A 182 10.52 1.38 -21.31
N SER A 183 9.84 0.83 -20.29
CA SER A 183 8.37 0.79 -20.26
C SER A 183 7.76 2.14 -19.84
N THR A 184 6.47 2.30 -20.15
CA THR A 184 5.70 3.50 -19.79
C THR A 184 5.52 3.63 -18.26
N GLY A 185 5.43 2.51 -17.54
CA GLY A 185 5.29 2.47 -16.09
C GLY A 185 6.48 3.06 -15.33
N THR A 186 7.68 3.03 -15.93
CA THR A 186 8.90 3.62 -15.33
C THR A 186 8.72 5.09 -14.97
N LYS A 187 7.99 5.89 -15.77
CA LYS A 187 7.79 7.32 -15.45
C LYS A 187 7.02 7.53 -14.14
N GLY A 188 5.98 6.73 -13.90
CA GLY A 188 5.22 6.75 -12.66
C GLY A 188 6.10 6.34 -11.47
N ALA A 189 6.83 5.23 -11.62
CA ALA A 189 7.76 4.72 -10.62
C ALA A 189 8.82 5.76 -10.22
N VAL A 190 9.42 6.46 -11.18
CA VAL A 190 10.40 7.52 -10.93
C VAL A 190 9.79 8.67 -10.12
N LYS A 191 8.59 9.15 -10.51
CA LYS A 191 7.90 10.24 -9.77
C LYS A 191 7.60 9.84 -8.32
N PHE A 192 7.13 8.60 -8.13
CA PHE A 192 6.87 8.07 -6.80
C PHE A 192 8.15 7.91 -6.00
N GLY A 193 9.19 7.32 -6.61
CA GLY A 193 10.49 7.11 -5.99
C GLY A 193 11.12 8.41 -5.48
N VAL A 194 11.06 9.49 -6.26
CA VAL A 194 11.52 10.82 -5.83
C VAL A 194 10.79 11.28 -4.57
N ARG A 195 9.46 11.18 -4.53
CA ARG A 195 8.66 11.61 -3.37
C ARG A 195 8.97 10.80 -2.13
N VAL A 196 9.06 9.46 -2.27
CA VAL A 196 9.40 8.58 -1.17
C VAL A 196 10.81 8.85 -0.66
N ALA A 197 11.80 8.98 -1.56
CA ALA A 197 13.17 9.26 -1.18
C ALA A 197 13.33 10.60 -0.44
N GLN A 198 12.66 11.66 -0.90
CA GLN A 198 12.64 12.97 -0.22
C GLN A 198 12.00 12.86 1.17
N ALA A 199 10.90 12.16 1.27
CA ALA A 199 10.14 11.99 2.48
C ALA A 199 10.89 11.27 3.58
N PHE A 200 11.56 10.20 3.19
CA PHE A 200 12.35 9.36 4.10
C PHE A 200 13.79 9.88 4.25
N LYS A 201 14.20 10.86 3.43
CA LYS A 201 15.59 11.36 3.35
C LYS A 201 16.57 10.22 3.13
N ILE A 202 16.29 9.37 2.15
CA ILE A 202 17.09 8.18 1.82
C ILE A 202 17.70 8.30 0.41
N ASP A 203 18.82 7.64 0.23
CA ASP A 203 19.50 7.53 -1.05
C ASP A 203 18.78 6.57 -1.99
N VAL A 204 19.02 6.72 -3.30
CA VAL A 204 18.38 5.95 -4.35
C VAL A 204 19.39 5.15 -5.15
N ASP A 205 19.13 3.87 -5.31
CA ASP A 205 19.82 2.97 -6.22
C ASP A 205 18.94 2.77 -7.46
N ILE A 206 19.33 3.37 -8.59
CA ILE A 206 18.65 3.23 -9.86
C ILE A 206 19.15 1.96 -10.53
N LEU A 207 18.33 0.91 -10.51
CA LEU A 207 18.68 -0.41 -11.04
C LEU A 207 18.10 -0.60 -12.44
N THR A 208 18.96 -0.93 -13.41
CA THR A 208 18.59 -1.33 -14.76
C THR A 208 19.06 -2.75 -15.03
N VAL A 209 18.14 -3.64 -15.39
CA VAL A 209 18.45 -5.05 -15.65
C VAL A 209 18.19 -5.39 -17.11
N SER A 210 19.18 -5.98 -17.78
CA SER A 210 19.05 -6.54 -19.13
C SER A 210 19.21 -8.08 -19.07
N LYS A 211 18.45 -8.79 -19.90
CA LYS A 211 18.61 -10.25 -20.03
C LYS A 211 19.84 -10.65 -20.85
N VAL A 212 20.39 -9.72 -21.59
CA VAL A 212 21.57 -9.91 -22.45
C VAL A 212 22.63 -8.90 -22.10
N ASP A 213 23.89 -9.20 -22.36
CA ASP A 213 25.03 -8.34 -22.06
C ASP A 213 25.09 -7.10 -23.00
N ARG A 214 23.93 -6.47 -23.15
CA ARG A 214 23.78 -5.24 -23.92
C ARG A 214 22.61 -4.42 -23.41
N PHE A 215 22.87 -3.17 -23.04
CA PHE A 215 21.84 -2.21 -22.66
C PHE A 215 21.52 -1.34 -23.88
N GLY A 216 20.32 -1.53 -24.42
CA GLY A 216 19.82 -0.68 -25.52
C GLY A 216 19.62 0.77 -25.09
N ASP A 217 19.49 1.68 -26.07
CA ASP A 217 19.35 3.12 -25.81
C ASP A 217 18.09 3.46 -24.96
N GLY A 218 17.03 2.66 -25.06
CA GLY A 218 15.84 2.80 -24.25
C GLY A 218 16.12 2.64 -22.75
N TYR A 219 16.87 1.62 -22.36
CA TYR A 219 17.28 1.34 -20.98
C TYR A 219 18.22 2.41 -20.44
N LYS A 220 19.26 2.78 -21.19
CA LYS A 220 20.20 3.84 -20.82
C LYS A 220 19.48 5.18 -20.66
N GLY A 221 18.65 5.53 -21.62
CA GLY A 221 17.86 6.76 -21.59
C GLY A 221 16.84 6.80 -20.44
N ALA A 222 16.28 5.65 -20.01
CA ALA A 222 15.43 5.57 -18.84
C ALA A 222 16.20 5.86 -17.54
N ALA A 223 17.36 5.22 -17.37
CA ALA A 223 18.23 5.43 -16.22
C ALA A 223 18.74 6.89 -16.15
N GLU A 224 19.17 7.48 -17.28
CA GLU A 224 19.60 8.88 -17.36
C GLU A 224 18.48 9.85 -16.98
N ARG A 225 17.24 9.62 -17.49
CA ARG A 225 16.08 10.45 -17.12
C ARG A 225 15.78 10.35 -15.64
N ALA A 226 15.80 9.15 -15.06
CA ALA A 226 15.63 8.96 -13.63
C ALA A 226 16.69 9.70 -12.82
N GLY A 227 17.97 9.53 -13.18
CA GLY A 227 19.09 10.25 -12.54
C GLY A 227 18.98 11.77 -12.66
N LYS A 228 18.49 12.29 -13.80
CA LYS A 228 18.21 13.72 -13.98
C LYS A 228 17.14 14.23 -13.01
N PHE A 229 16.11 13.44 -12.73
CA PHE A 229 15.10 13.77 -11.71
C PHE A 229 15.72 13.80 -10.30
N MET A 230 16.51 12.78 -9.93
CA MET A 230 17.17 12.72 -8.63
C MET A 230 18.08 13.97 -8.42
N ARG A 231 18.91 14.31 -9.41
CA ARG A 231 19.78 15.52 -9.34
C ARG A 231 18.97 16.80 -9.15
N ARG A 232 17.88 16.98 -9.90
CA ARG A 232 17.02 18.17 -9.79
C ARG A 232 16.34 18.34 -8.44
N THR A 233 16.13 17.26 -7.74
CA THR A 233 15.47 17.22 -6.44
C THR A 233 16.45 17.10 -5.27
N GLY A 234 17.77 17.15 -5.54
CA GLY A 234 18.82 17.08 -4.52
C GLY A 234 18.95 15.70 -3.86
N ILE A 235 18.44 14.64 -4.49
CA ILE A 235 18.52 13.27 -3.98
C ILE A 235 19.86 12.66 -4.42
N HIS A 236 20.58 12.11 -3.46
CA HIS A 236 21.79 11.34 -3.73
C HIS A 236 21.40 9.97 -4.36
N TYR A 237 22.08 9.60 -5.46
CA TYR A 237 21.75 8.35 -6.17
C TYR A 237 22.99 7.75 -6.84
N GLN A 238 22.89 6.44 -7.13
CA GLN A 238 23.82 5.74 -8.02
C GLN A 238 23.07 4.95 -9.08
N ASN A 239 23.71 4.73 -10.23
CA ASN A 239 23.18 3.86 -11.28
C ASN A 239 23.84 2.48 -11.19
N ILE A 240 23.00 1.44 -11.18
CA ILE A 240 23.41 0.04 -11.13
C ILE A 240 22.91 -0.65 -12.40
N TYR A 241 23.81 -1.27 -13.13
CA TYR A 241 23.49 -2.05 -14.33
C TYR A 241 23.83 -3.51 -14.09
N ARG A 242 22.89 -4.41 -14.34
CA ARG A 242 23.05 -5.86 -14.14
C ARG A 242 22.51 -6.65 -15.32
N VAL A 243 23.14 -7.78 -15.59
CA VAL A 243 22.72 -8.75 -16.62
C VAL A 243 22.19 -9.99 -15.94
N GLY A 244 20.99 -10.46 -16.36
CA GLY A 244 20.38 -11.66 -15.82
C GLY A 244 18.86 -11.62 -15.75
N ASP A 245 18.26 -12.53 -14.98
CA ASP A 245 16.84 -12.51 -14.72
C ASP A 245 16.46 -11.33 -13.80
N PRO A 246 15.54 -10.45 -14.23
CA PRO A 246 15.20 -9.27 -13.44
C PRO A 246 14.69 -9.56 -12.04
N SER A 247 13.95 -10.65 -11.84
CA SER A 247 13.39 -10.99 -10.53
C SER A 247 14.48 -11.36 -9.54
N GLU A 248 15.42 -12.21 -9.96
CA GLU A 248 16.54 -12.63 -9.13
C GLU A 248 17.52 -11.46 -8.85
N ILE A 249 17.79 -10.65 -9.87
CA ILE A 249 18.67 -9.50 -9.72
C ILE A 249 18.06 -8.47 -8.75
N ILE A 250 16.78 -8.13 -8.91
CA ILE A 250 16.10 -7.18 -8.02
C ILE A 250 16.09 -7.71 -6.58
N LYS A 251 15.80 -9.00 -6.38
CA LYS A 251 15.86 -9.66 -5.07
C LYS A 251 17.24 -9.51 -4.42
N ASN A 252 18.29 -9.81 -5.19
CA ASN A 252 19.67 -9.80 -4.66
C ASN A 252 20.16 -8.37 -4.36
N GLU A 253 19.85 -7.41 -5.21
CA GLU A 253 20.24 -6.00 -5.01
C GLU A 253 19.40 -5.33 -3.90
N ALA A 254 18.14 -5.75 -3.73
CA ALA A 254 17.28 -5.19 -2.69
C ALA A 254 17.65 -5.69 -1.28
N GLY A 255 18.00 -6.95 -1.17
CA GLY A 255 18.25 -7.57 0.14
C GLY A 255 17.08 -7.35 1.09
N ASP A 256 17.38 -6.96 2.32
CA ASP A 256 16.42 -6.66 3.40
C ASP A 256 16.33 -5.16 3.76
N ASN A 257 17.22 -4.33 3.21
CA ASN A 257 17.37 -2.92 3.57
C ASN A 257 16.92 -1.92 2.49
N HIS A 258 16.17 -2.36 1.49
CA HIS A 258 15.60 -1.47 0.48
C HIS A 258 14.08 -1.44 0.51
N ILE A 259 13.54 -0.32 0.06
CA ILE A 259 12.16 -0.21 -0.42
C ILE A 259 12.23 -0.26 -1.95
N VAL A 260 11.64 -1.28 -2.56
CA VAL A 260 11.64 -1.43 -4.02
C VAL A 260 10.49 -0.66 -4.63
N ILE A 261 10.78 0.14 -5.66
CA ILE A 261 9.75 0.79 -6.47
C ILE A 261 9.96 0.42 -7.94
N MET A 262 8.91 -0.04 -8.58
CA MET A 262 8.94 -0.41 -10.00
C MET A 262 7.62 -0.09 -10.70
N GLY A 263 7.69 0.16 -12.01
CA GLY A 263 6.50 0.33 -12.83
C GLY A 263 5.84 -0.99 -13.19
N ALA A 264 4.52 -1.02 -13.24
CA ALA A 264 3.79 -2.10 -13.87
C ALA A 264 4.08 -2.09 -15.38
N SER A 265 4.52 -3.23 -15.93
CA SER A 265 4.77 -3.36 -17.37
C SER A 265 3.45 -3.38 -18.13
N SER A 266 3.08 -2.27 -18.77
CA SER A 266 1.86 -2.14 -19.57
C SER A 266 2.16 -2.12 -21.08
N LYS A 267 2.85 -3.14 -21.60
CA LYS A 267 2.98 -3.27 -23.07
C LYS A 267 1.67 -3.71 -23.76
N ASN A 268 0.65 -4.14 -22.97
CA ASN A 268 -0.65 -4.53 -23.56
C ASN A 268 -1.77 -4.48 -22.53
N PRO A 269 -2.88 -3.73 -22.72
CA PRO A 269 -4.03 -3.72 -21.82
C PRO A 269 -4.69 -5.10 -21.64
N LEU A 270 -4.52 -5.99 -22.63
CA LEU A 270 -4.97 -7.38 -22.57
C LEU A 270 -4.06 -8.28 -21.70
N MET A 271 -2.86 -7.84 -21.31
CA MET A 271 -1.95 -8.58 -20.44
C MET A 271 -2.26 -8.43 -18.94
N LYS A 272 -3.37 -7.81 -18.56
CA LYS A 272 -3.88 -7.80 -17.17
C LYS A 272 -4.08 -9.22 -16.60
N PHE A 273 -4.10 -10.25 -17.43
CA PHE A 273 -4.42 -11.64 -17.06
C PHE A 273 -3.24 -12.62 -17.10
N PHE A 274 -2.00 -12.18 -17.34
CA PHE A 274 -0.89 -13.13 -17.45
C PHE A 274 -0.17 -13.38 -16.12
N LYS A 275 -0.35 -14.60 -15.58
CA LYS A 275 0.55 -15.19 -14.59
C LYS A 275 2.00 -15.10 -15.12
N GLY A 276 2.90 -14.47 -14.33
CA GLY A 276 4.32 -14.41 -14.66
C GLY A 276 4.85 -13.05 -15.11
N SER A 277 4.10 -11.95 -14.87
CA SER A 277 4.66 -10.60 -15.09
C SER A 277 5.86 -10.36 -14.15
N LYS A 278 6.85 -9.56 -14.61
CA LYS A 278 8.05 -9.23 -13.82
C LYS A 278 7.71 -8.70 -12.42
N PRO A 279 6.76 -7.73 -12.25
CA PRO A 279 6.40 -7.24 -10.92
C PRO A 279 5.88 -8.32 -9.98
N LEU A 280 5.06 -9.25 -10.47
CA LEU A 280 4.52 -10.34 -9.66
C LEU A 280 5.64 -11.30 -9.20
N LYS A 281 6.56 -11.66 -10.10
CA LYS A 281 7.72 -12.50 -9.73
C LYS A 281 8.62 -11.81 -8.70
N VAL A 282 8.89 -10.51 -8.85
CA VAL A 282 9.66 -9.75 -7.85
C VAL A 282 8.97 -9.78 -6.49
N MET A 283 7.65 -9.57 -6.46
CA MET A 283 6.87 -9.61 -5.23
C MET A 283 6.89 -10.99 -4.55
N GLU A 284 6.95 -12.08 -5.34
CA GLU A 284 7.03 -13.45 -4.83
C GLU A 284 8.37 -13.76 -4.16
N VAL A 285 9.47 -13.19 -4.64
CA VAL A 285 10.82 -13.56 -4.21
C VAL A 285 11.45 -12.57 -3.22
N CYS A 286 11.00 -11.31 -3.18
CA CYS A 286 11.54 -10.30 -2.28
C CYS A 286 10.87 -10.33 -0.91
N SER A 287 11.67 -10.15 0.14
CA SER A 287 11.20 -9.99 1.52
C SER A 287 11.02 -8.52 1.95
N CYS A 288 11.54 -7.58 1.18
CA CYS A 288 11.46 -6.15 1.45
C CYS A 288 10.12 -5.53 0.99
N PRO A 289 9.78 -4.31 1.44
CA PRO A 289 8.60 -3.59 0.94
C PRO A 289 8.70 -3.26 -0.55
N ILE A 290 7.61 -3.48 -1.30
CA ILE A 290 7.58 -3.30 -2.76
C ILE A 290 6.38 -2.47 -3.19
N LEU A 291 6.61 -1.37 -3.89
CA LEU A 291 5.60 -0.56 -4.55
C LEU A 291 5.59 -0.84 -6.07
N ILE A 292 4.47 -1.34 -6.56
CA ILE A 292 4.20 -1.52 -7.98
C ILE A 292 3.31 -0.36 -8.45
N VAL A 293 3.87 0.52 -9.27
CA VAL A 293 3.19 1.73 -9.78
C VAL A 293 2.50 1.42 -11.11
N LYS A 294 1.20 1.65 -11.14
CA LYS A 294 0.35 1.51 -12.35
C LYS A 294 0.11 2.84 -13.05
#